data_9be121dd8fcdf821be24fe16c5c28697
#
_entry.id   9be121dd8fcdf821be24fe16c5c28697
#
_cell.length_a   1.000
_cell.length_b   1.000
_cell.length_c   1.000
_cell.angle_alpha   90.00
_cell.angle_beta   90.00
_cell.angle_gamma   90.00
#
_symmetry.space_group_name_H-M   'P 1'
#
loop_
_entity.id
_entity.type
_entity.pdbx_description
1 polymer ?
#
loop_
_entity_poly.entity_id
_entity_poly.type
_entity_poly.pdbx_seq_one_letter_code
_entity_poly.pdbx_strand_id
1 'polypeptide(L)'
;MNKTLAFVTTLALSLNLMMTSAQASDDSTLLSLQTRWAEVNYQLQDKQQEAGFVELEQQAKAWIRAAPESAAAHIWLGIIKSTHAGAAGGLSALGLAKEARKALEKALQLDATALDGSAYASLGTLYYKVPGWPFGFGDDDKARQLL
;
A
#
# COMPACT_ATOMS: atom_id res chain seq x y z
N MET A 1 23.72 -33.20 33.10
CA MET A 1 22.35 -32.71 32.80
C MET A 1 22.37 -31.20 32.96
N ASN A 2 22.31 -30.37 31.94
CA ASN A 2 22.01 -28.91 31.95
C ASN A 2 22.69 -28.11 30.82
N LYS A 3 23.27 -28.78 29.81
CA LYS A 3 23.81 -28.03 28.62
C LYS A 3 22.79 -27.85 27.49
N THR A 4 21.70 -28.57 27.48
CA THR A 4 20.63 -28.50 26.46
C THR A 4 19.61 -27.39 26.72
N LEU A 5 19.43 -26.97 27.98
CA LEU A 5 18.45 -25.91 28.32
C LEU A 5 18.95 -24.51 27.98
N ALA A 6 20.26 -24.26 28.03
CA ALA A 6 20.86 -22.97 27.70
C ALA A 6 20.82 -22.63 26.21
N PHE A 7 20.83 -23.63 25.32
CA PHE A 7 20.80 -23.43 23.87
C PHE A 7 19.42 -23.02 23.33
N VAL A 8 18.35 -23.53 23.96
CA VAL A 8 16.98 -23.23 23.54
C VAL A 8 16.57 -21.80 23.95
N THR A 9 17.01 -21.33 25.10
CA THR A 9 16.70 -19.95 25.57
C THR A 9 17.42 -18.88 24.76
N THR A 10 18.65 -19.14 24.29
CA THR A 10 19.39 -18.15 23.47
C THR A 10 18.81 -18.02 22.07
N LEU A 11 18.28 -19.09 21.48
CA LEU A 11 17.67 -19.07 20.16
C LEU A 11 16.32 -18.33 20.16
N ALA A 12 15.51 -18.49 21.22
CA ALA A 12 14.23 -17.80 21.37
C ALA A 12 14.40 -16.29 21.57
N LEU A 13 15.46 -15.86 22.27
CA LEU A 13 15.74 -14.44 22.51
C LEU A 13 16.22 -13.73 21.24
N SER A 14 17.00 -14.39 20.39
CA SER A 14 17.48 -13.81 19.11
C SER A 14 16.36 -13.67 18.07
N LEU A 15 15.39 -14.58 18.07
CA LEU A 15 14.25 -14.54 17.16
C LEU A 15 13.29 -13.37 17.50
N ASN A 16 13.05 -13.09 18.78
CA ASN A 16 12.24 -11.95 19.21
C ASN A 16 12.89 -10.60 18.90
N LEU A 17 14.21 -10.51 18.94
CA LEU A 17 14.93 -9.27 18.64
C LEU A 17 14.88 -8.94 17.13
N MET A 18 14.87 -9.95 16.26
CA MET A 18 14.74 -9.77 14.81
C MET A 18 13.32 -9.34 14.40
N MET A 19 12.29 -9.85 15.05
CA MET A 19 10.90 -9.45 14.78
C MET A 19 10.62 -8.00 15.18
N THR A 20 11.15 -7.53 16.30
CA THR A 20 10.97 -6.13 16.74
C THR A 20 11.68 -5.13 15.84
N SER A 21 12.82 -5.46 15.28
CA SER A 21 13.53 -4.56 14.35
C SER A 21 12.85 -4.46 12.97
N ALA A 22 12.26 -5.54 12.47
CA ALA A 22 11.51 -5.53 11.22
C ALA A 22 10.23 -4.69 11.33
N GLN A 23 9.49 -4.83 12.43
CA GLN A 23 8.28 -4.03 12.69
C GLN A 23 8.60 -2.54 12.78
N ALA A 24 9.63 -2.16 13.51
CA ALA A 24 10.04 -0.76 13.66
C ALA A 24 10.48 -0.14 12.31
N SER A 25 11.08 -0.92 11.41
CA SER A 25 11.45 -0.45 10.07
C SER A 25 10.22 -0.26 9.17
N ASP A 26 9.21 -1.12 9.27
CA ASP A 26 7.96 -1.01 8.55
C ASP A 26 7.16 0.22 9.01
N ASP A 27 7.05 0.47 10.30
CA ASP A 27 6.35 1.64 10.86
C ASP A 27 7.01 2.95 10.45
N SER A 28 8.35 3.02 10.43
CA SER A 28 9.08 4.21 10.00
C SER A 28 8.93 4.47 8.49
N THR A 29 8.91 3.42 7.67
CA THR A 29 8.68 3.50 6.23
C THR A 29 7.26 3.96 5.95
N LEU A 30 6.28 3.41 6.64
CA LEU A 30 4.88 3.79 6.56
C LEU A 30 4.70 5.29 6.83
N LEU A 31 5.21 5.78 7.97
CA LEU A 31 5.09 7.19 8.35
C LEU A 31 5.77 8.12 7.33
N SER A 32 6.93 7.75 6.82
CA SER A 32 7.64 8.50 5.79
C SER A 32 6.82 8.62 4.49
N LEU A 33 6.25 7.50 4.02
CA LEU A 33 5.39 7.48 2.84
C LEU A 33 4.11 8.31 3.04
N GLN A 34 3.48 8.21 4.20
CA GLN A 34 2.27 8.98 4.55
C GLN A 34 2.55 10.48 4.51
N THR A 35 3.63 10.91 5.14
CA THR A 35 4.03 12.32 5.21
C THR A 35 4.32 12.85 3.81
N ARG A 36 5.13 12.14 3.03
CA ARG A 36 5.46 12.55 1.66
C ARG A 36 4.25 12.55 0.73
N TRP A 37 3.36 11.54 0.86
CA TRP A 37 2.12 11.49 0.10
C TRP A 37 1.22 12.71 0.39
N ALA A 38 1.07 13.08 1.67
CA ALA A 38 0.26 14.24 2.04
C ALA A 38 0.83 15.54 1.44
N GLU A 39 2.16 15.71 1.45
CA GLU A 39 2.81 16.84 0.78
C GLU A 39 2.53 16.85 -0.73
N VAL A 40 2.79 15.73 -1.41
CA VAL A 40 2.59 15.59 -2.86
C VAL A 40 1.12 15.81 -3.24
N ASN A 41 0.19 15.24 -2.48
CA ASN A 41 -1.23 15.29 -2.80
C ASN A 41 -1.88 16.65 -2.55
N TYR A 42 -1.43 17.38 -1.51
CA TYR A 42 -2.10 18.60 -1.05
C TYR A 42 -1.30 19.89 -1.25
N GLN A 43 0.02 19.82 -1.43
CA GLN A 43 0.88 21.00 -1.50
C GLN A 43 1.55 21.19 -2.86
N LEU A 44 1.73 20.10 -3.63
CA LEU A 44 2.33 20.18 -4.96
C LEU A 44 1.26 20.23 -6.06
N GLN A 45 1.62 20.80 -7.21
CA GLN A 45 0.74 20.90 -8.38
C GLN A 45 1.50 20.58 -9.67
N ASP A 46 0.76 20.28 -10.72
CA ASP A 46 1.27 20.07 -12.07
C ASP A 46 2.45 19.08 -12.12
N LYS A 47 3.53 19.46 -12.81
CA LYS A 47 4.71 18.61 -12.99
C LYS A 47 5.41 18.22 -11.70
N GLN A 48 5.36 19.07 -10.67
CA GLN A 48 5.97 18.75 -9.38
C GLN A 48 5.15 17.67 -8.65
N GLN A 49 3.83 17.73 -8.72
CA GLN A 49 2.96 16.73 -8.17
C GLN A 49 3.13 15.37 -8.90
N GLU A 50 3.16 15.40 -10.24
CA GLU A 50 3.39 14.19 -11.05
C GLU A 50 4.72 13.53 -10.71
N ALA A 51 5.82 14.29 -10.67
CA ALA A 51 7.14 13.79 -10.27
C ALA A 51 7.14 13.23 -8.84
N GLY A 52 6.44 13.88 -7.91
CA GLY A 52 6.28 13.41 -6.54
C GLY A 52 5.54 12.08 -6.44
N PHE A 53 4.47 11.87 -7.22
CA PHE A 53 3.79 10.57 -7.27
C PHE A 53 4.68 9.47 -7.87
N VAL A 54 5.45 9.76 -8.92
CA VAL A 54 6.40 8.78 -9.49
C VAL A 54 7.45 8.37 -8.45
N GLU A 55 7.99 9.31 -7.69
CA GLU A 55 8.92 9.04 -6.59
C GLU A 55 8.29 8.15 -5.51
N LEU A 56 7.07 8.48 -5.06
CA LEU A 56 6.33 7.71 -4.07
C LEU A 56 6.04 6.28 -4.53
N GLU A 57 5.70 6.08 -5.81
CA GLU A 57 5.52 4.74 -6.37
C GLU A 57 6.81 3.92 -6.30
N GLN A 58 7.96 4.54 -6.57
CA GLN A 58 9.26 3.87 -6.47
C GLN A 58 9.58 3.48 -5.03
N GLN A 59 9.29 4.35 -4.06
CA GLN A 59 9.47 4.09 -2.62
C GLN A 59 8.56 2.94 -2.16
N ALA A 60 7.28 2.95 -2.51
CA ALA A 60 6.35 1.88 -2.17
C ALA A 60 6.76 0.53 -2.80
N LYS A 61 7.21 0.53 -4.05
CA LYS A 61 7.76 -0.67 -4.71
C LYS A 61 9.06 -1.16 -4.05
N ALA A 62 9.90 -0.26 -3.55
CA ALA A 62 11.10 -0.63 -2.79
C ALA A 62 10.72 -1.30 -1.46
N TRP A 63 9.71 -0.78 -0.76
CA TRP A 63 9.18 -1.41 0.44
C TRP A 63 8.62 -2.80 0.17
N ILE A 64 7.82 -2.99 -0.88
CA ILE A 64 7.32 -4.32 -1.29
C ILE A 64 8.47 -5.28 -1.60
N ARG A 65 9.57 -4.82 -2.24
CA ARG A 65 10.74 -5.69 -2.47
C ARG A 65 11.43 -6.13 -1.18
N ALA A 66 11.47 -5.26 -0.18
CA ALA A 66 12.06 -5.56 1.13
C ALA A 66 11.13 -6.44 2.00
N ALA A 67 9.82 -6.25 1.88
CA ALA A 67 8.78 -6.95 2.66
C ALA A 67 7.62 -7.38 1.74
N PRO A 68 7.76 -8.44 0.92
CA PRO A 68 6.76 -8.84 -0.08
C PRO A 68 5.39 -9.23 0.50
N GLU A 69 5.36 -9.68 1.74
CA GLU A 69 4.14 -10.09 2.45
C GLU A 69 3.54 -8.96 3.30
N SER A 70 4.09 -7.73 3.25
CA SER A 70 3.52 -6.57 3.94
C SER A 70 2.26 -6.09 3.24
N ALA A 71 1.08 -6.38 3.81
CA ALA A 71 -0.19 -5.85 3.32
C ALA A 71 -0.19 -4.31 3.32
N ALA A 72 0.41 -3.67 4.33
CA ALA A 72 0.55 -2.22 4.42
C ALA A 72 1.29 -1.63 3.22
N ALA A 73 2.38 -2.25 2.77
CA ALA A 73 3.14 -1.81 1.59
C ALA A 73 2.28 -1.87 0.31
N HIS A 74 1.50 -2.93 0.13
CA HIS A 74 0.57 -3.08 -1.00
C HIS A 74 -0.60 -2.08 -0.93
N ILE A 75 -1.15 -1.81 0.26
CA ILE A 75 -2.18 -0.79 0.48
C ILE A 75 -1.65 0.57 0.03
N TRP A 76 -0.46 0.96 0.49
CA TRP A 76 0.09 2.26 0.16
C TRP A 76 0.47 2.41 -1.31
N LEU A 77 0.97 1.36 -1.96
CA LEU A 77 1.13 1.38 -3.42
C LEU A 77 -0.21 1.62 -4.12
N GLY A 78 -1.29 0.98 -3.66
CA GLY A 78 -2.63 1.16 -4.20
C GLY A 78 -3.17 2.58 -4.00
N ILE A 79 -3.01 3.17 -2.81
CA ILE A 79 -3.41 4.54 -2.48
C ILE A 79 -2.65 5.55 -3.35
N ILE A 80 -1.33 5.43 -3.43
CA ILE A 80 -0.47 6.32 -4.23
C ILE A 80 -0.89 6.29 -5.70
N LYS A 81 -1.07 5.10 -6.28
CA LYS A 81 -1.49 4.96 -7.68
C LYS A 81 -2.92 5.45 -7.93
N SER A 82 -3.83 5.29 -6.97
CA SER A 82 -5.20 5.81 -7.07
C SER A 82 -5.21 7.35 -7.10
N THR A 83 -4.44 7.98 -6.23
CA THR A 83 -4.33 9.45 -6.18
C THR A 83 -3.56 10.00 -7.38
N HIS A 84 -2.49 9.33 -7.81
CA HIS A 84 -1.78 9.66 -9.05
C HIS A 84 -2.71 9.56 -10.27
N ALA A 85 -3.54 8.54 -10.36
CA ALA A 85 -4.55 8.42 -11.43
C ALA A 85 -5.50 9.62 -11.46
N GLY A 86 -5.95 10.09 -10.29
CA GLY A 86 -6.79 11.27 -10.18
C GLY A 86 -6.10 12.56 -10.65
N ALA A 87 -4.81 12.70 -10.35
CA ALA A 87 -4.01 13.86 -10.78
C ALA A 87 -3.65 13.83 -12.27
N ALA A 88 -3.28 12.66 -12.80
CA ALA A 88 -2.86 12.50 -14.20
C ALA A 88 -4.00 12.68 -15.20
N GLY A 89 -5.20 12.18 -14.87
CA GLY A 89 -6.36 12.22 -15.78
C GLY A 89 -6.17 11.44 -17.08
N GLY A 90 -7.17 11.50 -17.95
CA GLY A 90 -7.09 10.91 -19.30
C GLY A 90 -6.86 9.40 -19.35
N LEU A 91 -6.22 8.93 -20.43
CA LEU A 91 -5.96 7.49 -20.64
C LEU A 91 -4.94 6.90 -19.68
N SER A 92 -3.97 7.68 -19.24
CA SER A 92 -2.96 7.26 -18.26
C SER A 92 -3.59 6.92 -16.90
N ALA A 93 -4.63 7.65 -16.50
CA ALA A 93 -5.37 7.43 -15.26
C ALA A 93 -5.93 6.00 -15.17
N LEU A 94 -6.47 5.47 -16.27
CA LEU A 94 -7.05 4.13 -16.28
C LEU A 94 -5.98 3.04 -16.06
N GLY A 95 -4.79 3.22 -16.62
CA GLY A 95 -3.64 2.33 -16.39
C GLY A 95 -3.24 2.31 -14.92
N LEU A 96 -3.05 3.49 -14.34
CA LEU A 96 -2.72 3.65 -12.91
C LEU A 96 -3.82 3.06 -12.01
N ALA A 97 -5.10 3.32 -12.31
CA ALA A 97 -6.22 2.77 -11.56
C ALA A 97 -6.28 1.22 -11.59
N LYS A 98 -5.97 0.60 -12.72
CA LYS A 98 -5.88 -0.87 -12.84
C LYS A 98 -4.73 -1.43 -11.99
N GLU A 99 -3.59 -0.75 -11.96
CA GLU A 99 -2.47 -1.16 -11.11
C GLU A 99 -2.76 -0.94 -9.62
N ALA A 100 -3.44 0.16 -9.27
CA ALA A 100 -3.93 0.41 -7.91
C ALA A 100 -4.85 -0.72 -7.43
N ARG A 101 -5.83 -1.11 -8.26
CA ARG A 101 -6.72 -2.23 -7.96
C ARG A 101 -5.96 -3.52 -7.67
N LYS A 102 -4.96 -3.88 -8.50
CA LYS A 102 -4.14 -5.08 -8.27
C LYS A 102 -3.40 -5.04 -6.94
N ALA A 103 -2.84 -3.89 -6.59
CA ALA A 103 -2.11 -3.73 -5.33
C ALA A 103 -3.05 -3.88 -4.12
N LEU A 104 -4.25 -3.27 -4.17
CA LEU A 104 -5.25 -3.37 -3.10
C LEU A 104 -5.84 -4.79 -2.98
N GLU A 105 -6.12 -5.46 -4.10
CA GLU A 105 -6.55 -6.86 -4.12
C GLU A 105 -5.48 -7.79 -3.53
N LYS A 106 -4.19 -7.54 -3.82
CA LYS A 106 -3.08 -8.29 -3.20
C LYS A 106 -3.01 -8.03 -1.69
N ALA A 107 -3.19 -6.79 -1.24
CA ALA A 107 -3.24 -6.47 0.18
C ALA A 107 -4.34 -7.24 0.92
N LEU A 108 -5.55 -7.32 0.36
CA LEU A 108 -6.66 -8.09 0.92
C LEU A 108 -6.37 -9.59 1.02
N GLN A 109 -5.59 -10.14 0.08
CA GLN A 109 -5.16 -11.54 0.13
C GLN A 109 -4.12 -11.80 1.23
N LEU A 110 -3.28 -10.80 1.54
CA LEU A 110 -2.24 -10.91 2.55
C LEU A 110 -2.80 -10.72 3.95
N ASP A 111 -3.48 -9.61 4.18
CA ASP A 111 -4.16 -9.29 5.43
C ASP A 111 -5.27 -8.27 5.18
N ALA A 112 -6.50 -8.74 5.23
CA ALA A 112 -7.70 -7.93 5.01
C ALA A 112 -7.96 -6.89 6.13
N THR A 113 -7.36 -7.07 7.30
CA THR A 113 -7.49 -6.18 8.47
C THR A 113 -6.38 -5.14 8.59
N ALA A 114 -5.34 -5.25 7.77
CA ALA A 114 -4.20 -4.34 7.81
C ALA A 114 -4.65 -2.88 7.67
N LEU A 115 -4.04 -2.00 8.47
CA LEU A 115 -4.36 -0.58 8.53
C LEU A 115 -5.87 -0.31 8.67
N ASP A 116 -6.51 -1.03 9.60
CA ASP A 116 -7.95 -0.93 9.91
C ASP A 116 -8.86 -1.14 8.67
N GLY A 117 -8.49 -2.07 7.80
CA GLY A 117 -9.25 -2.40 6.60
C GLY A 117 -9.15 -1.36 5.49
N SER A 118 -8.13 -0.52 5.48
CA SER A 118 -7.92 0.55 4.49
C SER A 118 -7.93 0.05 3.04
N ALA A 119 -7.59 -1.22 2.80
CA ALA A 119 -7.66 -1.83 1.48
C ALA A 119 -9.11 -1.89 0.95
N TYR A 120 -10.09 -2.22 1.80
CA TYR A 120 -11.51 -2.23 1.44
C TYR A 120 -11.99 -0.83 1.06
N ALA A 121 -11.75 0.16 1.92
CA ALA A 121 -12.16 1.54 1.69
C ALA A 121 -11.54 2.11 0.40
N SER A 122 -10.25 1.87 0.19
CA SER A 122 -9.53 2.33 -1.00
C SER A 122 -10.04 1.65 -2.28
N LEU A 123 -10.26 0.35 -2.24
CA LEU A 123 -10.76 -0.42 -3.36
C LEU A 123 -12.21 -0.07 -3.71
N GLY A 124 -13.07 0.10 -2.70
CA GLY A 124 -14.46 0.54 -2.88
C GLY A 124 -14.53 1.93 -3.51
N THR A 125 -13.71 2.87 -3.02
CA THR A 125 -13.59 4.21 -3.62
C THR A 125 -13.12 4.12 -5.08
N LEU A 126 -12.18 3.24 -5.38
CA LEU A 126 -11.67 3.05 -6.74
C LEU A 126 -12.75 2.53 -7.68
N TYR A 127 -13.55 1.52 -7.28
CA TYR A 127 -14.69 1.02 -8.06
C TYR A 127 -15.76 2.08 -8.29
N TYR A 128 -15.98 2.97 -7.33
CA TYR A 128 -16.91 4.09 -7.46
C TYR A 128 -16.42 5.19 -8.42
N LYS A 129 -15.12 5.50 -8.39
CA LYS A 129 -14.54 6.64 -9.14
C LYS A 129 -14.18 6.30 -10.58
N VAL A 130 -13.82 5.07 -10.87
CA VAL A 130 -13.43 4.65 -12.22
C VAL A 130 -14.69 4.48 -13.10
N PRO A 131 -14.65 4.91 -14.37
CA PRO A 131 -15.77 4.64 -15.29
C PRO A 131 -16.07 3.14 -15.39
N GLY A 132 -17.34 2.82 -15.53
CA GLY A 132 -17.80 1.45 -15.78
C GLY A 132 -17.50 0.98 -17.20
N TRP A 133 -17.90 -0.28 -17.49
CA TRP A 133 -17.79 -0.85 -18.85
C TRP A 133 -18.53 0.04 -19.87
N PRO A 134 -18.05 0.21 -21.12
CA PRO A 134 -16.87 -0.43 -21.73
C PRO A 134 -15.53 0.30 -21.48
N PHE A 135 -15.51 1.43 -20.82
CA PHE A 135 -14.33 2.28 -20.71
C PHE A 135 -13.41 1.90 -19.56
N GLY A 136 -13.94 1.34 -18.50
CA GLY A 136 -13.18 0.96 -17.31
C GLY A 136 -13.80 -0.22 -16.55
N PHE A 137 -13.42 -0.35 -15.29
CA PHE A 137 -13.85 -1.43 -14.41
C PHE A 137 -14.72 -0.96 -13.24
N GLY A 138 -15.18 0.30 -13.28
CA GLY A 138 -16.04 0.86 -12.23
C GLY A 138 -17.32 0.03 -12.07
N ASP A 139 -17.79 -0.09 -10.82
CA ASP A 139 -18.92 -0.93 -10.45
C ASP A 139 -19.49 -0.42 -9.11
N ASP A 140 -20.64 0.24 -9.17
CA ASP A 140 -21.28 0.84 -8.00
C ASP A 140 -21.77 -0.19 -6.98
N ASP A 141 -22.18 -1.38 -7.43
CA ASP A 141 -22.63 -2.45 -6.53
C ASP A 141 -21.43 -3.02 -5.76
N LYS A 142 -20.34 -3.24 -6.45
CA LYS A 142 -19.08 -3.68 -5.83
C LYS A 142 -18.51 -2.61 -4.90
N ALA A 143 -18.57 -1.34 -5.28
CA ALA A 143 -18.18 -0.24 -4.40
C ALA A 143 -18.97 -0.25 -3.08
N ARG A 144 -20.32 -0.40 -3.15
CA ARG A 144 -21.17 -0.48 -1.95
C ARG A 144 -20.92 -1.70 -1.06
N GLN A 145 -20.46 -2.82 -1.64
CA GLN A 145 -20.11 -4.01 -0.87
C GLN A 145 -18.80 -3.86 -0.10
N LEU A 146 -17.91 -2.99 -0.56
CA LEU A 146 -16.58 -2.79 0.01
C LEU A 146 -16.52 -1.64 1.02
N LEU A 147 -17.46 -0.70 0.95
CA LEU A 147 -17.58 0.46 1.83
C LEU A 147 -18.58 0.22 2.96
#